data_1e9c955c445726a10e2f7d0271f24cd6
#
_entry.id   1e9c955c445726a10e2f7d0271f24cd6
#
_cell.length_a   1.000
_cell.length_b   1.000
_cell.length_c   1.000
_cell.angle_alpha   90.00
_cell.angle_beta   90.00
_cell.angle_gamma   90.00
#
_symmetry.space_group_name_H-M   'P 1'
#
loop_
_entity.id
_entity.type
_entity.pdbx_description
1 polymer ?
#
loop_
_entity_poly.entity_id
_entity_poly.type
_entity_poly.pdbx_seq_one_letter_code
_entity_poly.pdbx_strand_id
1 'polypeptide(L)'
;MDTARAYDWGGNIQYRDPAASGWYHFGFKTWAGWLANTGLGSTDQVIAGTPSTTQVFVRKNTYEAGRAHVIVYNWANLGSVNADLSGVLTPGDHYEIRSVQGLWGSPATSGTYGGGTVSVPMTPATSPPTPIGGSSRQPPTTGPAFDVFVVTKVP
;
A
#
# COMPACT_ATOMS: atom_id res chain seq x y z
N MET A 1 -26.45 12.45 -6.54
CA MET A 1 -26.39 12.19 -5.10
C MET A 1 -27.79 12.37 -4.54
N ASP A 2 -28.16 11.53 -3.60
CA ASP A 2 -29.41 11.69 -2.87
C ASP A 2 -29.24 12.82 -1.85
N THR A 3 -29.91 13.94 -2.08
CA THR A 3 -29.86 15.12 -1.21
C THR A 3 -30.55 14.92 0.15
N ALA A 4 -31.29 13.83 0.30
CA ALA A 4 -31.96 13.49 1.57
C ALA A 4 -31.02 12.80 2.58
N ARG A 5 -29.81 12.41 2.16
CA ARG A 5 -28.81 11.78 3.04
C ARG A 5 -27.69 12.75 3.40
N ALA A 6 -27.35 12.79 4.68
CA ALA A 6 -26.10 13.41 5.10
C ALA A 6 -24.93 12.48 4.74
N TYR A 7 -23.96 13.02 4.00
CA TYR A 7 -22.72 12.32 3.68
C TYR A 7 -21.60 12.92 4.52
N ASP A 8 -20.87 12.07 5.22
CA ASP A 8 -19.62 12.44 5.87
C ASP A 8 -18.48 12.20 4.86
N TRP A 9 -17.97 13.27 4.32
CA TRP A 9 -16.88 13.27 3.36
C TRP A 9 -15.95 14.44 3.63
N GLY A 10 -14.78 14.14 4.19
CA GLY A 10 -13.78 15.16 4.47
C GLY A 10 -12.52 14.59 5.11
N GLY A 11 -11.49 15.45 5.22
CA GLY A 11 -10.20 15.09 5.81
C GLY A 11 -9.34 14.16 4.97
N ASN A 12 -9.66 14.00 3.67
CA ASN A 12 -8.86 13.19 2.75
C ASN A 12 -7.71 14.00 2.15
N ILE A 13 -6.65 13.30 1.75
CA ILE A 13 -5.58 13.86 0.93
C ILE A 13 -5.68 13.22 -0.46
N GLN A 14 -5.91 14.06 -1.46
CA GLN A 14 -6.06 13.64 -2.85
C GLN A 14 -4.89 14.19 -3.67
N TYR A 15 -4.17 13.29 -4.34
CA TYR A 15 -3.08 13.68 -5.24
C TYR A 15 -3.60 13.75 -6.67
N ARG A 16 -3.92 14.96 -7.12
CA ARG A 16 -4.39 15.25 -8.47
C ARG A 16 -4.30 16.74 -8.75
N ASP A 17 -4.05 17.11 -9.99
CA ASP A 17 -4.14 18.51 -10.41
C ASP A 17 -5.57 19.06 -10.13
N PRO A 18 -5.75 20.02 -9.22
CA PRO A 18 -7.07 20.55 -8.87
C PRO A 18 -7.75 21.30 -10.02
N ALA A 19 -6.99 21.77 -11.03
CA ALA A 19 -7.52 22.40 -12.23
C ALA A 19 -7.98 21.40 -13.29
N ALA A 20 -7.50 20.14 -13.22
CA ALA A 20 -7.92 19.11 -14.15
C ALA A 20 -9.38 18.70 -13.91
N SER A 21 -10.11 18.40 -14.99
CA SER A 21 -11.46 17.84 -14.92
C SER A 21 -11.40 16.36 -14.56
N GLY A 22 -11.54 16.05 -13.28
CA GLY A 22 -11.33 14.71 -12.78
C GLY A 22 -12.32 14.22 -11.74
N TRP A 23 -13.15 15.09 -11.22
CA TRP A 23 -14.21 14.75 -10.26
C TRP A 23 -15.54 14.67 -11.00
N TYR A 24 -16.33 13.65 -10.75
CA TYR A 24 -17.57 13.40 -11.50
C TYR A 24 -18.82 13.69 -10.66
N HIS A 25 -19.62 14.66 -11.13
CA HIS A 25 -20.98 14.92 -10.64
C HIS A 25 -21.80 15.48 -11.80
N PHE A 26 -22.63 14.65 -12.41
CA PHE A 26 -23.35 14.95 -13.66
C PHE A 26 -22.43 15.55 -14.76
N GLY A 27 -21.22 14.99 -14.90
CA GLY A 27 -20.15 15.43 -15.76
C GLY A 27 -18.85 15.68 -14.99
N PHE A 28 -17.73 15.70 -15.72
CA PHE A 28 -16.42 15.95 -15.13
C PHE A 28 -16.28 17.41 -14.69
N LYS A 29 -15.73 17.63 -13.50
CA LYS A 29 -15.52 18.92 -12.85
C LYS A 29 -14.07 19.07 -12.42
N THR A 30 -13.62 20.32 -12.34
CA THR A 30 -12.45 20.69 -11.53
C THR A 30 -12.76 20.48 -10.04
N TRP A 31 -11.76 20.51 -9.18
CA TRP A 31 -12.00 20.43 -7.73
C TRP A 31 -12.94 21.54 -7.22
N ALA A 32 -12.69 22.78 -7.64
CA ALA A 32 -13.57 23.90 -7.29
C ALA A 32 -15.02 23.68 -7.77
N GLY A 33 -15.18 23.15 -8.98
CA GLY A 33 -16.50 22.82 -9.52
C GLY A 33 -17.17 21.66 -8.76
N TRP A 34 -16.41 20.68 -8.28
CA TRP A 34 -16.93 19.62 -7.43
C TRP A 34 -17.45 20.17 -6.10
N LEU A 35 -16.63 20.97 -5.39
CA LEU A 35 -17.02 21.59 -4.12
C LEU A 35 -18.28 22.44 -4.28
N ALA A 36 -18.34 23.28 -5.32
CA ALA A 36 -19.48 24.16 -5.56
C ALA A 36 -20.77 23.37 -5.84
N ASN A 37 -20.68 22.20 -6.46
CA ASN A 37 -21.86 21.39 -6.83
C ASN A 37 -22.31 20.42 -5.74
N THR A 38 -21.40 20.00 -4.85
CA THR A 38 -21.70 18.92 -3.88
C THR A 38 -21.62 19.36 -2.43
N GLY A 39 -20.82 20.40 -2.12
CA GLY A 39 -20.47 20.77 -0.75
C GLY A 39 -19.61 19.74 -0.02
N LEU A 40 -19.19 18.65 -0.69
CA LEU A 40 -18.43 17.56 -0.08
C LEU A 40 -16.93 17.78 -0.22
N GLY A 41 -16.16 17.36 0.79
CA GLY A 41 -14.71 17.45 0.77
C GLY A 41 -14.16 18.83 1.09
N SER A 42 -14.91 19.69 1.76
CA SER A 42 -14.46 21.05 2.13
C SER A 42 -13.22 21.06 3.04
N THR A 43 -12.95 19.96 3.73
CA THR A 43 -11.77 19.75 4.59
C THR A 43 -10.71 18.88 3.94
N ASP A 44 -10.90 18.45 2.68
CA ASP A 44 -9.92 17.70 1.92
C ASP A 44 -8.76 18.58 1.48
N GLN A 45 -7.58 17.99 1.38
CA GLN A 45 -6.41 18.58 0.73
C GLN A 45 -6.27 17.99 -0.68
N VAL A 46 -6.20 18.87 -1.69
CA VAL A 46 -5.92 18.44 -3.07
C VAL A 46 -4.54 18.96 -3.46
N ILE A 47 -3.62 18.04 -3.70
CA ILE A 47 -2.21 18.31 -3.96
C ILE A 47 -1.92 17.92 -5.43
N ALA A 48 -1.38 18.87 -6.20
CA ALA A 48 -0.95 18.60 -7.57
C ALA A 48 0.23 17.61 -7.58
N GLY A 49 0.21 16.68 -8.53
CA GLY A 49 1.27 15.68 -8.70
C GLY A 49 0.98 14.35 -8.00
N THR A 50 2.05 13.65 -7.65
CA THR A 50 2.04 12.34 -6.98
C THR A 50 2.73 12.43 -5.62
N PRO A 51 2.43 11.54 -4.67
CA PRO A 51 3.21 11.46 -3.44
C PRO A 51 4.70 11.24 -3.75
N SER A 52 5.58 11.83 -2.96
CA SER A 52 7.04 11.67 -3.11
C SER A 52 7.67 10.88 -1.96
N THR A 53 6.96 10.76 -0.83
CA THR A 53 7.48 10.09 0.36
C THR A 53 6.98 8.65 0.41
N THR A 54 7.94 7.70 0.48
CA THR A 54 7.63 6.29 0.69
C THR A 54 6.92 6.10 2.03
N GLN A 55 5.85 5.31 2.01
CA GLN A 55 5.07 4.97 3.21
C GLN A 55 5.10 3.46 3.42
N VAL A 56 5.31 3.06 4.68
CA VAL A 56 5.36 1.66 5.10
C VAL A 56 4.39 1.47 6.26
N PHE A 57 3.43 0.57 6.09
CA PHE A 57 2.44 0.24 7.11
C PHE A 57 2.62 -1.21 7.55
N VAL A 58 2.78 -1.43 8.85
CA VAL A 58 2.80 -2.78 9.44
C VAL A 58 1.45 -3.05 10.08
N ARG A 59 0.77 -4.07 9.59
CA ARG A 59 -0.55 -4.51 10.10
C ARG A 59 -0.42 -5.88 10.74
N LYS A 60 -0.30 -5.88 12.06
CA LYS A 60 -0.23 -7.09 12.89
C LYS A 60 -1.48 -7.95 12.69
N ASN A 61 -1.31 -9.26 12.56
CA ASN A 61 -2.41 -10.20 12.57
C ASN A 61 -3.00 -10.31 14.00
N THR A 62 -4.33 -10.26 14.10
CA THR A 62 -5.03 -10.32 15.39
C THR A 62 -5.10 -11.74 15.93
N TYR A 63 -5.09 -12.74 15.06
CA TYR A 63 -5.34 -14.14 15.40
C TYR A 63 -4.07 -14.99 15.47
N GLU A 64 -2.98 -14.54 14.85
CA GLU A 64 -1.73 -15.27 14.77
C GLU A 64 -0.56 -14.40 15.21
N ALA A 65 0.03 -14.73 16.36
CA ALA A 65 1.21 -14.04 16.88
C ALA A 65 2.41 -14.25 15.94
N GLY A 66 3.25 -13.23 15.76
CA GLY A 66 4.41 -13.30 14.88
C GLY A 66 4.07 -13.19 13.39
N ARG A 67 2.82 -12.87 13.05
CA ARG A 67 2.38 -12.63 11.67
C ARG A 67 1.90 -11.20 11.46
N ALA A 68 2.25 -10.63 10.31
CA ALA A 68 1.80 -9.28 9.91
C ALA A 68 1.78 -9.14 8.40
N HIS A 69 1.08 -8.10 7.92
CA HIS A 69 1.26 -7.59 6.57
C HIS A 69 2.09 -6.30 6.63
N VAL A 70 3.06 -6.19 5.75
CA VAL A 70 3.81 -4.96 5.48
C VAL A 70 3.36 -4.43 4.14
N ILE A 71 2.68 -3.28 4.15
CA ILE A 71 2.15 -2.63 2.94
C ILE A 71 3.07 -1.46 2.63
N VAL A 72 3.62 -1.44 1.42
CA VAL A 72 4.59 -0.45 0.98
C VAL A 72 4.08 0.34 -0.21
N TYR A 73 3.98 1.66 -0.05
CA TYR A 73 3.82 2.62 -1.14
C TYR A 73 5.17 3.28 -1.37
N ASN A 74 5.92 2.79 -2.33
CA ASN A 74 7.31 3.19 -2.58
C ASN A 74 7.42 4.36 -3.57
N TRP A 75 6.78 5.49 -3.25
CA TRP A 75 6.75 6.67 -4.12
C TRP A 75 8.15 7.23 -4.44
N ALA A 76 9.11 7.06 -3.52
CA ALA A 76 10.49 7.46 -3.73
C ALA A 76 11.30 6.46 -4.57
N ASN A 77 10.68 5.34 -4.98
CA ASN A 77 11.28 4.27 -5.79
C ASN A 77 12.60 3.73 -5.20
N LEU A 78 12.62 3.53 -3.89
CA LEU A 78 13.77 3.00 -3.15
C LEU A 78 14.01 1.52 -3.48
N GLY A 79 15.27 1.08 -3.49
CA GLY A 79 15.62 -0.33 -3.67
C GLY A 79 15.27 -1.21 -2.47
N SER A 80 15.14 -0.62 -1.30
CA SER A 80 14.66 -1.27 -0.07
C SER A 80 13.98 -0.27 0.85
N VAL A 81 13.13 -0.77 1.75
CA VAL A 81 12.43 0.04 2.76
C VAL A 81 12.62 -0.58 4.15
N ASN A 82 12.47 0.22 5.19
CA ASN A 82 12.53 -0.24 6.57
C ASN A 82 11.13 -0.44 7.15
N ALA A 83 10.83 -1.67 7.61
CA ALA A 83 9.59 -2.01 8.30
C ALA A 83 9.87 -2.20 9.79
N ASP A 84 9.18 -1.46 10.65
CA ASP A 84 9.26 -1.64 12.11
C ASP A 84 8.42 -2.86 12.51
N LEU A 85 9.12 -3.93 12.95
CA LEU A 85 8.49 -5.18 13.35
C LEU A 85 8.46 -5.36 14.89
N SER A 86 8.78 -4.33 15.67
CA SER A 86 8.83 -4.40 17.13
C SER A 86 7.47 -4.77 17.78
N GLY A 87 6.37 -4.44 17.10
CA GLY A 87 5.02 -4.84 17.52
C GLY A 87 4.60 -6.25 17.08
N VAL A 88 5.43 -6.96 16.30
CA VAL A 88 5.11 -8.25 15.68
C VAL A 88 6.03 -9.36 16.19
N LEU A 89 7.33 -9.09 16.26
CA LEU A 89 8.37 -10.04 16.61
C LEU A 89 9.09 -9.63 17.91
N THR A 90 9.65 -10.62 18.57
CA THR A 90 10.50 -10.45 19.75
C THR A 90 11.96 -10.72 19.37
N PRO A 91 12.95 -9.96 19.90
CA PRO A 91 14.34 -10.25 19.62
C PRO A 91 14.70 -11.73 19.89
N GLY A 92 15.33 -12.36 18.90
CA GLY A 92 15.62 -13.80 18.87
C GLY A 92 14.65 -14.62 18.01
N ASP A 93 13.49 -14.08 17.63
CA ASP A 93 12.56 -14.77 16.73
C ASP A 93 13.17 -14.94 15.33
N HIS A 94 13.03 -16.12 14.76
CA HIS A 94 13.31 -16.33 13.35
C HIS A 94 12.11 -15.90 12.51
N TYR A 95 12.35 -15.27 11.38
CA TYR A 95 11.28 -14.75 10.52
C TYR A 95 11.57 -14.94 9.04
N GLU A 96 10.50 -14.96 8.27
CA GLU A 96 10.49 -14.82 6.82
C GLU A 96 9.54 -13.69 6.40
N ILE A 97 9.95 -12.94 5.38
CA ILE A 97 9.12 -11.90 4.74
C ILE A 97 8.96 -12.28 3.27
N ARG A 98 7.73 -12.47 2.82
CA ARG A 98 7.41 -12.92 1.46
C ARG A 98 6.49 -11.92 0.77
N SER A 99 6.78 -11.57 -0.49
CA SER A 99 5.83 -10.81 -1.31
C SER A 99 4.56 -11.63 -1.54
N VAL A 100 3.39 -11.01 -1.45
CA VAL A 100 2.11 -11.67 -1.75
C VAL A 100 2.00 -12.07 -3.22
N GLN A 101 2.74 -11.40 -4.11
CA GLN A 101 2.79 -11.73 -5.53
C GLN A 101 3.53 -13.04 -5.80
N GLY A 102 4.41 -13.45 -4.88
CA GLY A 102 5.18 -14.70 -4.97
C GLY A 102 5.22 -15.45 -3.65
N LEU A 103 4.07 -15.55 -2.98
CA LEU A 103 3.95 -16.08 -1.61
C LEU A 103 4.58 -17.47 -1.41
N TRP A 104 4.50 -18.31 -2.43
CA TRP A 104 5.05 -19.69 -2.43
C TRP A 104 6.48 -19.79 -2.96
N GLY A 105 7.06 -18.68 -3.40
CA GLY A 105 8.45 -18.59 -3.83
C GLY A 105 9.43 -18.45 -2.67
N SER A 106 10.66 -18.06 -2.97
CA SER A 106 11.66 -17.71 -1.94
C SER A 106 11.24 -16.47 -1.17
N PRO A 107 11.56 -16.37 0.15
CA PRO A 107 11.32 -15.15 0.89
C PRO A 107 12.14 -13.98 0.30
N ALA A 108 11.56 -12.79 0.32
CA ALA A 108 12.25 -11.56 -0.05
C ALA A 108 13.40 -11.25 0.95
N THR A 109 13.19 -11.57 2.22
CA THR A 109 14.22 -11.58 3.26
C THR A 109 13.83 -12.51 4.40
N SER A 110 14.83 -13.02 5.12
CA SER A 110 14.65 -13.86 6.30
C SER A 110 15.83 -13.68 7.26
N GLY A 111 15.65 -14.06 8.51
CA GLY A 111 16.74 -13.98 9.48
C GLY A 111 16.27 -14.13 10.91
N THR A 112 17.14 -13.75 11.84
CA THR A 112 16.83 -13.63 13.26
C THR A 112 16.56 -12.17 13.58
N TYR A 113 15.42 -11.90 14.20
CA TYR A 113 15.02 -10.54 14.55
C TYR A 113 15.87 -10.00 15.70
N GLY A 114 16.55 -8.88 15.46
CA GLY A 114 17.39 -8.22 16.46
C GLY A 114 16.72 -7.08 17.21
N GLY A 115 15.48 -6.74 16.85
CA GLY A 115 14.75 -5.57 17.35
C GLY A 115 14.66 -4.43 16.33
N GLY A 116 13.63 -3.58 16.47
CA GLY A 116 13.44 -2.37 15.65
C GLY A 116 13.01 -2.64 14.22
N THR A 117 13.70 -2.04 13.26
CA THR A 117 13.34 -2.13 11.85
C THR A 117 14.08 -3.25 11.12
N VAL A 118 13.40 -3.83 10.14
CA VAL A 118 13.97 -4.81 9.19
C VAL A 118 13.95 -4.22 7.81
N SER A 119 15.06 -4.32 7.07
CA SER A 119 15.14 -3.90 5.67
C SER A 119 14.42 -4.91 4.78
N VAL A 120 13.44 -4.44 4.02
CA VAL A 120 12.66 -5.23 3.06
C VAL A 120 13.05 -4.80 1.66
N PRO A 121 13.60 -5.69 0.82
CA PRO A 121 13.98 -5.34 -0.54
C PRO A 121 12.74 -5.12 -1.41
N MET A 122 12.78 -4.03 -2.20
CA MET A 122 11.77 -3.70 -3.20
C MET A 122 12.24 -4.09 -4.61
N THR A 123 13.51 -4.43 -4.76
CA THR A 123 14.13 -4.87 -6.01
C THR A 123 15.00 -6.12 -5.76
N PRO A 124 14.98 -7.10 -6.69
CA PRO A 124 14.11 -7.16 -7.86
C PRO A 124 12.63 -7.31 -7.48
N ALA A 125 11.74 -6.75 -8.31
CA ALA A 125 10.31 -6.88 -8.07
C ALA A 125 9.86 -8.34 -8.29
N THR A 126 9.01 -8.83 -7.39
CA THR A 126 8.44 -10.18 -7.52
C THR A 126 7.41 -10.22 -8.64
N SER A 127 7.53 -11.18 -9.54
CA SER A 127 6.52 -11.41 -10.58
C SER A 127 5.44 -12.36 -10.07
N PRO A 128 4.16 -12.03 -10.24
CA PRO A 128 3.07 -12.95 -9.91
C PRO A 128 3.15 -14.22 -10.75
N PRO A 129 2.70 -15.38 -10.25
CA PRO A 129 2.64 -16.60 -11.05
C PRO A 129 1.60 -16.49 -12.17
N THR A 130 1.79 -17.25 -13.24
CA THR A 130 0.78 -17.37 -14.30
C THR A 130 -0.47 -18.04 -13.74
N PRO A 131 -1.68 -17.57 -14.07
CA PRO A 131 -2.94 -18.15 -13.60
C PRO A 131 -3.07 -19.63 -14.04
N ILE A 132 -3.48 -20.49 -13.11
CA ILE A 132 -3.72 -21.90 -13.38
C ILE A 132 -4.98 -22.07 -14.24
N GLY A 133 -4.88 -22.78 -15.36
CA GLY A 133 -6.01 -23.03 -16.27
C GLY A 133 -6.47 -21.81 -17.06
N GLY A 134 -5.78 -20.70 -16.93
CA GLY A 134 -6.07 -19.46 -17.63
C GLY A 134 -5.25 -19.26 -18.91
N SER A 135 -5.24 -18.02 -19.40
CA SER A 135 -4.37 -17.64 -20.51
C SER A 135 -2.90 -17.65 -20.06
N SER A 136 -1.99 -17.83 -21.01
CA SER A 136 -0.53 -17.75 -20.77
C SER A 136 -0.06 -16.32 -20.43
N ARG A 137 -0.98 -15.38 -20.25
CA ARG A 137 -0.64 -13.99 -19.96
C ARG A 137 -0.17 -13.84 -18.52
N GLN A 138 1.09 -13.44 -18.37
CA GLN A 138 1.68 -13.10 -17.08
C GLN A 138 1.02 -11.83 -16.52
N PRO A 139 0.49 -11.84 -15.28
CA PRO A 139 0.04 -10.62 -14.64
C PRO A 139 1.21 -9.63 -14.46
N PRO A 140 0.98 -8.32 -14.60
CA PRO A 140 2.02 -7.33 -14.33
C PRO A 140 2.40 -7.34 -12.84
N THR A 141 3.68 -7.12 -12.54
CA THR A 141 4.10 -6.84 -11.17
C THR A 141 3.74 -5.40 -10.78
N THR A 142 3.45 -5.17 -9.49
CA THR A 142 3.27 -3.82 -8.94
C THR A 142 4.59 -3.21 -8.45
N GLY A 143 5.60 -4.05 -8.23
CA GLY A 143 6.92 -3.59 -7.80
C GLY A 143 7.68 -2.84 -8.90
N PRO A 144 8.68 -2.03 -8.53
CA PRO A 144 9.05 -1.71 -7.14
C PRO A 144 8.21 -0.60 -6.48
N ALA A 145 7.25 0.00 -7.20
CA ALA A 145 6.47 1.15 -6.73
C ALA A 145 5.47 0.82 -5.60
N PHE A 146 4.98 -0.42 -5.60
CA PHE A 146 4.06 -0.91 -4.57
C PHE A 146 4.27 -2.40 -4.36
N ASP A 147 4.25 -2.86 -3.10
CA ASP A 147 4.13 -4.27 -2.78
C ASP A 147 3.47 -4.47 -1.41
N VAL A 148 2.96 -5.67 -1.20
CA VAL A 148 2.49 -6.15 0.09
C VAL A 148 3.26 -7.41 0.44
N PHE A 149 3.80 -7.44 1.65
CA PHE A 149 4.54 -8.59 2.15
C PHE A 149 3.81 -9.23 3.33
N VAL A 150 3.97 -10.53 3.48
CA VAL A 150 3.59 -11.27 4.67
C VAL A 150 4.85 -11.54 5.48
N VAL A 151 4.85 -11.10 6.73
CA VAL A 151 5.82 -11.47 7.75
C VAL A 151 5.28 -12.69 8.48
N THR A 152 6.11 -13.70 8.67
CA THR A 152 5.78 -14.89 9.46
C THR A 152 6.95 -15.24 10.35
N LYS A 153 6.69 -15.39 11.66
CA LYS A 153 7.62 -16.05 12.57
C LYS A 153 7.70 -17.53 12.19
N VAL A 154 8.90 -18.03 12.07
CA VAL A 154 9.18 -19.44 11.77
C VAL A 154 9.88 -20.11 12.95
N PRO A 155 9.81 -21.45 13.06
CA PRO A 155 10.45 -22.18 14.14
C PRO A 155 11.95 -21.93 14.24
#